data_6b8f1f43cbd8d4e8e6c37c413cb94130
#
_entry.id   6b8f1f43cbd8d4e8e6c37c413cb94130
#
_cell.length_a   1.000
_cell.length_b   1.000
_cell.length_c   1.000
_cell.angle_alpha   90.00
_cell.angle_beta   90.00
_cell.angle_gamma   90.00
#
_symmetry.space_group_name_H-M   'P 1'
#
loop_
_entity.id
_entity.type
_entity.pdbx_description
1 polymer ?
#
loop_
_entity_poly.entity_id
_entity_poly.type
_entity_poly.pdbx_seq_one_letter_code
_entity_poly.pdbx_strand_id
1 'polypeptide(L)'
;MAPFCDYIRTFKKIKKRLVTSSPKSTHSRHSQALDDTLGKPLAGWRLKVYTVIFEADTVAGRRFDVLLILAILISVGVVMADSVQSLSGRFDPIFNSLEWFFTVFFTLEYIARLVCVRRPLRYATSFFGVIDLLAVLPTYLALFFPELYALIDVRVLRLLRVFRIFKLAAYVNEYQALGMALAASRRKILVFLSTVLMLVLIFGTIMYVVEGPGNGFTSIPTSVYWAISTLTTVGFGDIVPKTDLGRLIASFMMLMGWGTLAVPTGIVTAEMAAQRMGRRPAMPTTRT
;
A
#
# COMPACT_ATOMS: atom_id res chain seq x y z
N MET A 1 26.56 -17.35 -55.36
CA MET A 1 25.58 -16.29 -55.02
C MET A 1 24.31 -16.79 -54.32
N ALA A 2 24.15 -18.07 -54.08
CA ALA A 2 22.95 -18.66 -53.46
C ALA A 2 22.84 -18.55 -51.90
N PRO A 3 23.90 -18.55 -51.08
CA PRO A 3 23.75 -18.62 -49.62
C PRO A 3 23.28 -17.31 -48.95
N PHE A 4 23.44 -16.16 -49.63
CA PHE A 4 23.07 -14.84 -49.03
C PHE A 4 21.55 -14.56 -49.07
N CYS A 5 20.85 -15.13 -50.04
CA CYS A 5 19.40 -14.97 -50.18
C CYS A 5 18.60 -15.76 -49.14
N ASP A 6 19.10 -16.92 -48.71
CA ASP A 6 18.50 -17.73 -47.66
C ASP A 6 18.68 -17.11 -46.24
N TYR A 7 19.83 -16.46 -46.03
CA TYR A 7 20.09 -15.73 -44.78
C TYR A 7 19.10 -14.57 -44.59
N ILE A 8 18.82 -13.79 -45.64
CA ILE A 8 17.86 -12.68 -45.60
C ILE A 8 16.42 -13.19 -45.41
N ARG A 9 16.06 -14.32 -46.00
CA ARG A 9 14.74 -14.95 -45.81
C ARG A 9 14.56 -15.47 -44.39
N THR A 10 15.57 -16.07 -43.82
CA THR A 10 15.58 -16.55 -42.44
C THR A 10 15.50 -15.37 -41.46
N PHE A 11 16.23 -14.28 -41.70
CA PHE A 11 16.20 -13.06 -40.88
C PHE A 11 14.83 -12.37 -40.92
N LYS A 12 14.15 -12.29 -42.10
CA LYS A 12 12.79 -11.80 -42.23
C LYS A 12 11.78 -12.67 -41.49
N LYS A 13 11.95 -13.99 -41.50
CA LYS A 13 11.09 -14.94 -40.79
C LYS A 13 11.26 -14.87 -39.28
N ILE A 14 12.49 -14.67 -38.80
CA ILE A 14 12.83 -14.44 -37.39
C ILE A 14 12.26 -13.08 -36.92
N LYS A 15 12.46 -12.01 -37.73
CA LYS A 15 11.91 -10.67 -37.40
C LYS A 15 10.38 -10.67 -37.37
N LYS A 16 9.72 -11.42 -38.26
CA LYS A 16 8.28 -11.58 -38.26
C LYS A 16 7.77 -12.37 -37.04
N ARG A 17 8.50 -13.39 -36.57
CA ARG A 17 8.20 -14.12 -35.33
C ARG A 17 8.45 -13.29 -34.05
N LEU A 18 9.51 -12.47 -34.03
CA LEU A 18 9.80 -11.57 -32.91
C LEU A 18 8.80 -10.44 -32.80
N VAL A 19 8.24 -9.96 -33.91
CA VAL A 19 7.20 -8.92 -33.92
C VAL A 19 5.82 -9.48 -33.51
N THR A 20 5.57 -10.79 -33.78
CA THR A 20 4.30 -11.46 -33.39
C THR A 20 4.35 -12.06 -31.97
N SER A 21 5.53 -12.18 -31.34
CA SER A 21 5.72 -12.60 -29.95
C SER A 21 6.15 -11.43 -29.05
N SER A 22 5.53 -10.26 -29.20
CA SER A 22 5.65 -9.22 -28.20
C SER A 22 5.21 -9.81 -26.85
N PRO A 23 6.06 -9.81 -25.82
CA PRO A 23 5.63 -10.26 -24.49
C PRO A 23 4.47 -9.37 -24.10
N LYS A 24 3.27 -9.96 -23.95
CA LYS A 24 2.10 -9.25 -23.41
C LYS A 24 2.59 -8.54 -22.15
N SER A 25 2.49 -7.23 -22.14
CA SER A 25 2.98 -6.40 -21.05
C SER A 25 2.39 -6.94 -19.74
N THR A 26 3.09 -6.79 -18.63
CA THR A 26 2.63 -7.21 -17.29
C THR A 26 1.25 -6.62 -16.98
N HIS A 27 0.96 -5.48 -17.55
CA HIS A 27 -0.32 -4.78 -17.51
C HIS A 27 -1.47 -5.58 -18.14
N SER A 28 -1.25 -6.26 -19.29
CA SER A 28 -2.28 -7.06 -19.95
C SER A 28 -2.62 -8.35 -19.17
N ARG A 29 -1.70 -8.88 -18.38
CA ARG A 29 -1.97 -10.05 -17.52
C ARG A 29 -2.80 -9.70 -16.30
N HIS A 30 -2.63 -8.50 -15.77
CA HIS A 30 -3.39 -8.03 -14.62
C HIS A 30 -4.86 -7.75 -15.00
N SER A 31 -5.09 -7.08 -16.13
CA SER A 31 -6.45 -6.86 -16.62
C SER A 31 -7.14 -8.19 -16.97
N GLN A 32 -6.43 -9.18 -17.52
CA GLN A 32 -6.96 -10.51 -17.75
C GLN A 32 -7.36 -11.24 -16.46
N ALA A 33 -6.52 -11.17 -15.41
CA ALA A 33 -6.85 -11.78 -14.12
C ALA A 33 -8.07 -11.13 -13.44
N LEU A 34 -8.24 -9.82 -13.58
CA LEU A 34 -9.44 -9.09 -13.14
C LEU A 34 -10.67 -9.49 -13.96
N ASP A 35 -10.53 -9.60 -15.28
CA ASP A 35 -11.58 -10.02 -16.20
C ASP A 35 -12.09 -11.43 -15.85
N ASP A 36 -11.20 -12.36 -15.51
CA ASP A 36 -11.53 -13.73 -15.12
C ASP A 36 -12.22 -13.81 -13.75
N THR A 37 -11.80 -12.97 -12.79
CA THR A 37 -12.33 -12.98 -11.43
C THR A 37 -13.63 -12.22 -11.27
N LEU A 38 -13.74 -11.03 -11.85
CA LEU A 38 -14.87 -10.11 -11.69
C LEU A 38 -15.91 -10.24 -12.81
N GLY A 39 -15.51 -10.78 -13.97
CA GLY A 39 -16.31 -10.97 -15.15
C GLY A 39 -16.52 -9.67 -15.94
N LYS A 40 -15.82 -9.54 -17.08
CA LYS A 40 -16.00 -8.43 -18.01
C LYS A 40 -17.40 -8.49 -18.65
N PRO A 41 -18.16 -7.39 -18.74
CA PRO A 41 -19.43 -7.35 -19.44
C PRO A 41 -19.22 -7.55 -20.95
N LEU A 42 -20.16 -8.25 -21.62
CA LEU A 42 -20.01 -8.67 -23.01
C LEU A 42 -20.26 -7.54 -24.02
N ALA A 43 -21.16 -6.60 -23.70
CA ALA A 43 -21.55 -5.52 -24.61
C ALA A 43 -22.28 -4.37 -23.88
N GLY A 44 -22.49 -3.26 -24.59
CA GLY A 44 -23.32 -2.14 -24.17
C GLY A 44 -22.59 -1.05 -23.37
N TRP A 45 -23.36 -0.18 -22.72
CA TRP A 45 -22.83 0.94 -21.94
C TRP A 45 -21.99 0.47 -20.73
N ARG A 46 -22.35 -0.69 -20.16
CA ARG A 46 -21.61 -1.29 -19.04
C ARG A 46 -20.16 -1.64 -19.44
N LEU A 47 -19.94 -2.12 -20.67
CA LEU A 47 -18.61 -2.38 -21.20
C LEU A 47 -17.80 -1.08 -21.36
N LYS A 48 -18.43 -0.01 -21.86
CA LYS A 48 -17.76 1.30 -21.98
C LYS A 48 -17.33 1.85 -20.62
N VAL A 49 -18.18 1.78 -19.61
CA VAL A 49 -17.87 2.20 -18.24
C VAL A 49 -16.78 1.31 -17.63
N TYR A 50 -16.87 -0.01 -17.83
CA TYR A 50 -15.85 -0.95 -17.37
C TYR A 50 -14.47 -0.63 -17.97
N THR A 51 -14.40 -0.36 -19.28
CA THR A 51 -13.15 -0.01 -19.96
C THR A 51 -12.54 1.29 -19.42
N VAL A 52 -13.36 2.28 -19.09
CA VAL A 52 -12.86 3.54 -18.50
C VAL A 52 -12.37 3.35 -17.07
N ILE A 53 -13.03 2.52 -16.26
CA ILE A 53 -12.74 2.37 -14.83
C ILE A 53 -11.63 1.33 -14.56
N PHE A 54 -11.55 0.24 -15.35
CA PHE A 54 -10.64 -0.89 -15.07
C PHE A 54 -9.52 -1.06 -16.11
N GLU A 55 -9.60 -0.42 -17.28
CA GLU A 55 -8.58 -0.50 -18.32
C GLU A 55 -7.82 0.82 -18.45
N ALA A 56 -6.69 0.93 -17.72
CA ALA A 56 -5.82 2.11 -17.74
C ALA A 56 -5.09 2.32 -19.09
N ASP A 57 -5.19 1.38 -20.03
CA ASP A 57 -4.53 1.45 -21.34
C ASP A 57 -5.19 2.46 -22.29
N THR A 58 -6.43 2.86 -22.01
CA THR A 58 -7.16 3.85 -22.81
C THR A 58 -6.85 5.28 -22.34
N VAL A 59 -6.89 6.25 -23.26
CA VAL A 59 -6.71 7.67 -22.92
C VAL A 59 -7.77 8.14 -21.91
N ALA A 60 -9.01 7.66 -22.07
CA ALA A 60 -10.11 7.96 -21.15
C ALA A 60 -9.89 7.36 -19.76
N GLY A 61 -9.44 6.09 -19.68
CA GLY A 61 -9.11 5.42 -18.41
C GLY A 61 -7.99 6.14 -17.67
N ARG A 62 -6.89 6.47 -18.37
CA ARG A 62 -5.78 7.21 -17.75
C ARG A 62 -6.18 8.57 -17.20
N ARG A 63 -7.05 9.31 -17.93
CA ARG A 63 -7.58 10.60 -17.44
C ARG A 63 -8.47 10.41 -16.22
N PHE A 64 -9.30 9.37 -16.23
CA PHE A 64 -10.14 9.01 -15.09
C PHE A 64 -9.30 8.68 -13.85
N ASP A 65 -8.25 7.86 -13.99
CA ASP A 65 -7.34 7.51 -12.90
C ASP A 65 -6.66 8.74 -12.31
N VAL A 66 -6.10 9.62 -13.16
CA VAL A 66 -5.46 10.87 -12.70
C VAL A 66 -6.47 11.77 -11.97
N LEU A 67 -7.68 11.92 -12.50
CA LEU A 67 -8.72 12.75 -11.89
C LEU A 67 -9.14 12.16 -10.53
N LEU A 68 -9.26 10.85 -10.44
CA LEU A 68 -9.61 10.17 -9.19
C LEU A 68 -8.48 10.28 -8.15
N ILE A 69 -7.24 10.11 -8.55
CA ILE A 69 -6.06 10.32 -7.68
C ILE A 69 -6.06 11.76 -7.13
N LEU A 70 -6.27 12.76 -7.98
CA LEU A 70 -6.36 14.16 -7.55
C LEU A 70 -7.52 14.37 -6.58
N ALA A 71 -8.70 13.81 -6.87
CA ALA A 71 -9.85 13.90 -5.97
C ALA A 71 -9.58 13.27 -4.60
N ILE A 72 -8.89 12.12 -4.54
CA ILE A 72 -8.48 11.48 -3.30
C ILE A 72 -7.53 12.39 -2.53
N LEU A 73 -6.47 12.90 -3.16
CA LEU A 73 -5.48 13.74 -2.51
C LEU A 73 -6.10 15.04 -1.98
N ILE A 74 -6.95 15.69 -2.77
CA ILE A 74 -7.65 16.89 -2.33
C ILE A 74 -8.59 16.58 -1.16
N SER A 75 -9.36 15.47 -1.24
CA SER A 75 -10.26 15.09 -0.15
C SER A 75 -9.53 14.79 1.16
N VAL A 76 -8.35 14.16 1.10
CA VAL A 76 -7.49 13.95 2.27
C VAL A 76 -6.95 15.29 2.80
N GLY A 77 -6.51 16.18 1.89
CA GLY A 77 -6.08 17.53 2.25
C GLY A 77 -7.18 18.34 2.97
N VAL A 78 -8.43 18.22 2.53
CA VAL A 78 -9.59 18.83 3.20
C VAL A 78 -9.78 18.27 4.61
N VAL A 79 -9.70 16.95 4.82
CA VAL A 79 -9.79 16.31 6.14
C VAL A 79 -8.64 16.78 7.05
N MET A 80 -7.42 16.89 6.51
CA MET A 80 -6.27 17.41 7.26
C MET A 80 -6.48 18.88 7.67
N ALA A 81 -6.96 19.72 6.75
CA ALA A 81 -7.23 21.14 7.04
C ALA A 81 -8.37 21.29 8.07
N ASP A 82 -9.42 20.48 7.98
CA ASP A 82 -10.54 20.47 8.94
C ASP A 82 -10.08 20.03 10.35
N SER A 83 -9.00 19.24 10.47
CA SER A 83 -8.45 18.85 11.77
C SER A 83 -7.75 19.99 12.52
N VAL A 84 -7.39 21.08 11.83
CA VAL A 84 -6.74 22.25 12.42
C VAL A 84 -7.77 23.17 13.04
N GLN A 85 -7.77 23.30 14.36
CA GLN A 85 -8.80 24.05 15.12
C GLN A 85 -8.98 25.51 14.66
N SER A 86 -7.89 26.18 14.26
CA SER A 86 -7.95 27.57 13.77
C SER A 86 -8.65 27.73 12.42
N LEU A 87 -8.67 26.67 11.60
CA LEU A 87 -9.32 26.65 10.29
C LEU A 87 -10.76 26.12 10.39
N SER A 88 -10.97 25.06 11.15
CA SER A 88 -12.26 24.43 11.29
C SER A 88 -13.32 25.43 11.82
N GLY A 89 -13.05 26.14 12.90
CA GLY A 89 -14.00 27.12 13.44
C GLY A 89 -14.36 28.29 12.51
N ARG A 90 -13.55 28.59 11.51
CA ARG A 90 -13.80 29.69 10.55
C ARG A 90 -14.46 29.22 9.26
N PHE A 91 -14.17 28.00 8.82
CA PHE A 91 -14.57 27.46 7.52
C PHE A 91 -15.42 26.20 7.60
N ASP A 92 -15.99 25.86 8.74
CA ASP A 92 -16.84 24.68 8.95
C ASP A 92 -17.88 24.44 7.84
N PRO A 93 -18.64 25.46 7.36
CA PRO A 93 -19.63 25.24 6.31
C PRO A 93 -19.01 24.80 4.99
N ILE A 94 -17.81 25.34 4.68
CA ILE A 94 -17.08 25.02 3.45
C ILE A 94 -16.52 23.60 3.53
N PHE A 95 -15.90 23.23 4.67
CA PHE A 95 -15.37 21.88 4.86
C PHE A 95 -16.48 20.84 4.80
N ASN A 96 -17.62 21.10 5.45
CA ASN A 96 -18.77 20.19 5.40
C ASN A 96 -19.33 20.04 3.97
N SER A 97 -19.41 21.13 3.20
CA SER A 97 -19.88 21.07 1.81
C SER A 97 -18.92 20.30 0.90
N LEU A 98 -17.62 20.52 1.04
CA LEU A 98 -16.58 19.78 0.29
C LEU A 98 -16.60 18.30 0.65
N GLU A 99 -16.81 18.00 1.91
CA GLU A 99 -16.88 16.63 2.38
C GLU A 99 -18.07 15.88 1.80
N TRP A 100 -19.27 16.49 1.81
CA TRP A 100 -20.44 15.92 1.15
C TRP A 100 -20.23 15.73 -0.34
N PHE A 101 -19.60 16.70 -1.00
CA PHE A 101 -19.21 16.60 -2.40
C PHE A 101 -18.35 15.37 -2.66
N PHE A 102 -17.25 15.18 -1.91
CA PHE A 102 -16.36 14.03 -2.09
C PHE A 102 -17.03 12.72 -1.70
N THR A 103 -17.87 12.70 -0.66
CA THR A 103 -18.60 11.50 -0.27
C THR A 103 -19.56 11.05 -1.39
N VAL A 104 -20.34 11.97 -1.95
CA VAL A 104 -21.24 11.67 -3.09
C VAL A 104 -20.42 11.24 -4.31
N PHE A 105 -19.33 11.92 -4.62
CA PHE A 105 -18.45 11.58 -5.72
C PHE A 105 -17.89 10.15 -5.60
N PHE A 106 -17.32 9.76 -4.46
CA PHE A 106 -16.80 8.42 -4.24
C PHE A 106 -17.91 7.36 -4.12
N THR A 107 -19.10 7.73 -3.67
CA THR A 107 -20.26 6.83 -3.68
C THR A 107 -20.71 6.51 -5.10
N LEU A 108 -20.81 7.52 -5.97
CA LEU A 108 -21.15 7.33 -7.37
C LEU A 108 -20.10 6.48 -8.09
N GLU A 109 -18.83 6.71 -7.80
CA GLU A 109 -17.74 5.92 -8.34
C GLU A 109 -17.83 4.46 -7.88
N TYR A 110 -18.08 4.20 -6.58
CA TYR A 110 -18.27 2.85 -6.07
C TYR A 110 -19.48 2.14 -6.68
N ILE A 111 -20.60 2.84 -6.80
CA ILE A 111 -21.79 2.30 -7.45
C ILE A 111 -21.51 1.99 -8.94
N ALA A 112 -20.80 2.88 -9.64
CA ALA A 112 -20.42 2.64 -11.03
C ALA A 112 -19.56 1.38 -11.18
N ARG A 113 -18.61 1.14 -10.27
CA ARG A 113 -17.81 -0.08 -10.22
C ARG A 113 -18.68 -1.33 -9.98
N LEU A 114 -19.59 -1.27 -9.01
CA LEU A 114 -20.51 -2.40 -8.72
C LEU A 114 -21.43 -2.74 -9.89
N VAL A 115 -21.95 -1.72 -10.56
CA VAL A 115 -22.90 -1.90 -11.66
C VAL A 115 -22.20 -2.39 -12.93
N CYS A 116 -20.99 -1.97 -13.22
CA CYS A 116 -20.30 -2.39 -14.45
C CYS A 116 -19.71 -3.80 -14.37
N VAL A 117 -19.49 -4.36 -13.17
CA VAL A 117 -18.97 -5.71 -12.98
C VAL A 117 -20.08 -6.76 -13.08
N ARG A 118 -19.80 -7.96 -13.63
CA ARG A 118 -20.79 -9.06 -13.71
C ARG A 118 -21.08 -9.70 -12.35
N ARG A 119 -20.10 -9.68 -11.43
CA ARG A 119 -20.18 -10.30 -10.09
C ARG A 119 -20.00 -9.25 -9.00
N PRO A 120 -21.02 -8.40 -8.73
CA PRO A 120 -20.88 -7.26 -7.82
C PRO A 120 -20.52 -7.67 -6.39
N LEU A 121 -21.08 -8.76 -5.86
CA LEU A 121 -20.76 -9.26 -4.52
C LEU A 121 -19.29 -9.66 -4.40
N ARG A 122 -18.72 -10.28 -5.44
CA ARG A 122 -17.29 -10.64 -5.45
C ARG A 122 -16.39 -9.41 -5.48
N TYR A 123 -16.82 -8.34 -6.15
CA TYR A 123 -16.11 -7.07 -6.09
C TYR A 123 -16.23 -6.43 -4.70
N ALA A 124 -17.44 -6.34 -4.14
CA ALA A 124 -17.67 -5.74 -2.83
C ALA A 124 -16.85 -6.43 -1.70
N THR A 125 -16.64 -7.76 -1.78
CA THR A 125 -15.84 -8.53 -0.83
C THR A 125 -14.35 -8.60 -1.21
N SER A 126 -13.93 -8.04 -2.35
CA SER A 126 -12.53 -7.94 -2.73
C SER A 126 -11.82 -6.88 -1.90
N PHE A 127 -10.47 -6.97 -1.84
CA PHE A 127 -9.64 -5.99 -1.13
C PHE A 127 -9.95 -4.54 -1.56
N PHE A 128 -10.06 -4.28 -2.86
CA PHE A 128 -10.36 -2.94 -3.38
C PHE A 128 -11.79 -2.52 -3.13
N GLY A 129 -12.76 -3.43 -3.27
CA GLY A 129 -14.16 -3.14 -2.98
C GLY A 129 -14.42 -2.80 -1.51
N VAL A 130 -13.72 -3.46 -0.59
CA VAL A 130 -13.76 -3.14 0.85
C VAL A 130 -13.14 -1.77 1.12
N ILE A 131 -12.03 -1.42 0.48
CA ILE A 131 -11.41 -0.08 0.60
C ILE A 131 -12.36 1.00 0.08
N ASP A 132 -13.01 0.77 -1.07
CA ASP A 132 -13.98 1.72 -1.61
C ASP A 132 -15.17 1.93 -0.66
N LEU A 133 -15.67 0.86 -0.05
CA LEU A 133 -16.73 0.94 0.95
C LEU A 133 -16.27 1.70 2.20
N LEU A 134 -15.10 1.37 2.74
CA LEU A 134 -14.54 2.03 3.92
C LEU A 134 -14.29 3.53 3.69
N ALA A 135 -14.03 3.95 2.45
CA ALA A 135 -13.84 5.36 2.12
C ALA A 135 -15.11 6.21 2.27
N VAL A 136 -16.29 5.62 2.16
CA VAL A 136 -17.58 6.31 2.24
C VAL A 136 -18.37 5.96 3.50
N LEU A 137 -18.12 4.79 4.07
CA LEU A 137 -18.84 4.24 5.22
C LEU A 137 -18.93 5.18 6.43
N PRO A 138 -17.86 5.87 6.88
CA PRO A 138 -17.91 6.73 8.05
C PRO A 138 -18.98 7.82 7.96
N THR A 139 -19.14 8.43 6.78
CA THR A 139 -20.13 9.50 6.58
C THR A 139 -21.56 8.96 6.66
N TYR A 140 -21.81 7.76 6.10
CA TYR A 140 -23.13 7.14 6.16
C TYR A 140 -23.45 6.56 7.54
N LEU A 141 -22.48 5.97 8.25
CA LEU A 141 -22.67 5.58 9.65
C LEU A 141 -23.08 6.77 10.50
N ALA A 142 -22.44 7.90 10.24
CA ALA A 142 -22.77 9.15 10.88
C ALA A 142 -24.22 9.58 10.68
N LEU A 143 -24.75 9.36 9.48
CA LEU A 143 -26.11 9.77 9.11
C LEU A 143 -27.18 8.83 9.66
N PHE A 144 -26.95 7.50 9.59
CA PHE A 144 -27.97 6.50 9.90
C PHE A 144 -28.02 6.09 11.37
N PHE A 145 -26.93 6.29 12.10
CA PHE A 145 -26.81 5.87 13.51
C PHE A 145 -26.38 7.03 14.42
N PRO A 146 -27.21 8.06 14.57
CA PRO A 146 -26.87 9.20 15.43
C PRO A 146 -26.67 8.81 16.91
N GLU A 147 -27.24 7.69 17.35
CA GLU A 147 -27.06 7.17 18.72
C GLU A 147 -25.64 6.65 18.98
N LEU A 148 -24.94 6.15 17.96
CA LEU A 148 -23.52 5.79 18.05
C LEU A 148 -22.64 7.03 18.28
N TYR A 149 -23.13 8.22 17.92
CA TYR A 149 -22.46 9.48 18.17
C TYR A 149 -22.39 9.83 19.66
N ALA A 150 -23.32 9.35 20.46
CA ALA A 150 -23.29 9.56 21.91
C ALA A 150 -22.18 8.71 22.58
N LEU A 151 -21.75 7.63 21.94
CA LEU A 151 -20.74 6.70 22.47
C LEU A 151 -19.34 6.92 21.89
N ILE A 152 -19.24 7.43 20.66
CA ILE A 152 -17.97 7.66 19.96
C ILE A 152 -17.86 9.16 19.67
N ASP A 153 -16.75 9.79 20.05
CA ASP A 153 -16.48 11.19 19.70
C ASP A 153 -16.64 11.36 18.17
N VAL A 154 -17.54 12.24 17.76
CA VAL A 154 -17.84 12.60 16.36
C VAL A 154 -16.54 12.90 15.58
N ARG A 155 -15.51 13.44 16.26
CA ARG A 155 -14.21 13.74 15.70
C ARG A 155 -13.50 12.48 15.18
N VAL A 156 -13.61 11.34 15.89
CA VAL A 156 -12.98 10.07 15.49
C VAL A 156 -13.60 9.56 14.20
N LEU A 157 -14.92 9.57 14.07
CA LEU A 157 -15.60 9.14 12.83
C LEU A 157 -15.24 10.06 11.65
N ARG A 158 -15.06 11.36 11.90
CA ARG A 158 -14.60 12.32 10.90
C ARG A 158 -13.18 11.99 10.45
N LEU A 159 -12.27 11.66 11.37
CA LEU A 159 -10.90 11.28 11.06
C LEU A 159 -10.78 9.96 10.28
N LEU A 160 -11.73 9.02 10.45
CA LEU A 160 -11.73 7.76 9.68
C LEU A 160 -11.83 7.99 8.17
N ARG A 161 -12.27 9.16 7.72
CA ARG A 161 -12.32 9.53 6.30
C ARG A 161 -10.92 9.60 5.65
N VAL A 162 -9.85 9.74 6.44
CA VAL A 162 -8.47 9.65 5.96
C VAL A 162 -8.19 8.32 5.27
N PHE A 163 -8.93 7.25 5.60
CA PHE A 163 -8.80 5.94 4.96
C PHE A 163 -9.10 5.94 3.46
N ARG A 164 -9.70 7.02 2.93
CA ARG A 164 -9.82 7.24 1.48
C ARG A 164 -8.47 7.17 0.77
N ILE A 165 -7.36 7.47 1.45
CA ILE A 165 -6.01 7.38 0.90
C ILE A 165 -5.66 5.96 0.43
N PHE A 166 -6.23 4.93 1.05
CA PHE A 166 -5.99 3.55 0.64
C PHE A 166 -6.53 3.23 -0.76
N LYS A 167 -7.46 4.04 -1.28
CA LYS A 167 -7.91 3.93 -2.69
C LYS A 167 -6.74 4.12 -3.66
N LEU A 168 -5.69 4.86 -3.29
CA LEU A 168 -4.48 5.01 -4.11
C LEU A 168 -3.78 3.67 -4.38
N ALA A 169 -3.93 2.68 -3.48
CA ALA A 169 -3.33 1.36 -3.66
C ALA A 169 -3.84 0.64 -4.91
N ALA A 170 -5.05 0.95 -5.38
CA ALA A 170 -5.61 0.39 -6.61
C ALA A 170 -4.88 0.84 -7.88
N TYR A 171 -4.22 2.00 -7.85
CA TYR A 171 -3.58 2.64 -9.01
C TYR A 171 -2.09 2.36 -9.13
N VAL A 172 -1.48 1.67 -8.16
CA VAL A 172 -0.04 1.37 -8.15
C VAL A 172 0.15 -0.14 -8.32
N ASN A 173 0.47 -0.55 -9.55
CA ASN A 173 0.67 -1.97 -9.90
C ASN A 173 1.81 -2.63 -9.11
N GLU A 174 2.78 -1.85 -8.65
CA GLU A 174 3.93 -2.30 -7.86
C GLU A 174 3.52 -2.84 -6.49
N TYR A 175 2.40 -2.37 -5.91
CA TYR A 175 1.91 -2.90 -4.62
C TYR A 175 1.62 -4.40 -4.66
N GLN A 176 1.13 -4.91 -5.78
CA GLN A 176 0.87 -6.35 -5.91
C GLN A 176 2.18 -7.15 -6.00
N ALA A 177 3.16 -6.63 -6.74
CA ALA A 177 4.48 -7.26 -6.82
C ALA A 177 5.16 -7.26 -5.45
N LEU A 178 5.08 -6.15 -4.72
CA LEU A 178 5.59 -6.05 -3.35
C LEU A 178 4.83 -6.99 -2.40
N GLY A 179 3.49 -7.03 -2.47
CA GLY A 179 2.67 -7.93 -1.66
C GLY A 179 3.01 -9.39 -1.89
N MET A 180 3.22 -9.82 -3.14
CA MET A 180 3.66 -11.18 -3.45
C MET A 180 5.06 -11.48 -2.91
N ALA A 181 6.00 -10.53 -3.03
CA ALA A 181 7.36 -10.69 -2.48
C ALA A 181 7.35 -10.80 -0.95
N LEU A 182 6.54 -9.98 -0.27
CA LEU A 182 6.37 -10.04 1.18
C LEU A 182 5.71 -11.36 1.61
N ALA A 183 4.66 -11.80 0.90
CA ALA A 183 4.01 -13.08 1.18
C ALA A 183 4.94 -14.28 0.99
N ALA A 184 5.78 -14.26 -0.05
CA ALA A 184 6.81 -15.29 -0.27
C ALA A 184 7.87 -15.29 0.83
N SER A 185 8.23 -14.11 1.35
CA SER A 185 9.25 -13.93 2.40
C SER A 185 8.70 -13.98 3.83
N ARG A 186 7.39 -14.21 4.03
CA ARG A 186 6.72 -14.09 5.35
C ARG A 186 7.42 -14.83 6.49
N ARG A 187 7.91 -16.04 6.24
CA ARG A 187 8.61 -16.82 7.29
C ARG A 187 9.90 -16.15 7.72
N LYS A 188 10.71 -15.66 6.77
CA LYS A 188 11.97 -14.97 7.04
C LYS A 188 11.70 -13.65 7.80
N ILE A 189 10.68 -12.92 7.39
CA ILE A 189 10.25 -11.66 8.03
C ILE A 189 9.76 -11.91 9.45
N LEU A 190 8.94 -12.96 9.68
CA LEU A 190 8.45 -13.30 11.02
C LEU A 190 9.58 -13.72 11.97
N VAL A 191 10.53 -14.52 11.50
CA VAL A 191 11.72 -14.90 12.30
C VAL A 191 12.53 -13.66 12.65
N PHE A 192 12.78 -12.79 11.68
CA PHE A 192 13.47 -11.53 11.91
C PHE A 192 12.74 -10.65 12.93
N LEU A 193 11.43 -10.44 12.75
CA LEU A 193 10.62 -9.61 13.64
C LEU A 193 10.56 -10.17 15.06
N SER A 194 10.45 -11.50 15.22
CA SER A 194 10.50 -12.14 16.54
C SER A 194 11.85 -11.97 17.22
N THR A 195 12.95 -12.02 16.46
CA THR A 195 14.30 -11.76 16.99
C THR A 195 14.43 -10.32 17.46
N VAL A 196 13.97 -9.35 16.65
CA VAL A 196 13.97 -7.93 17.04
C VAL A 196 13.11 -7.69 18.29
N LEU A 197 11.91 -8.29 18.33
CA LEU A 197 11.03 -8.17 19.50
C LEU A 197 11.68 -8.74 20.77
N MET A 198 12.36 -9.88 20.68
CA MET A 198 13.11 -10.45 21.78
C MET A 198 14.23 -9.50 22.25
N LEU A 199 15.01 -8.93 21.32
CA LEU A 199 16.07 -7.98 21.65
C LEU A 199 15.54 -6.74 22.37
N VAL A 200 14.46 -6.11 21.86
CA VAL A 200 13.90 -4.91 22.51
C VAL A 200 13.30 -5.20 23.89
N LEU A 201 12.73 -6.40 24.09
CA LEU A 201 12.25 -6.82 25.40
C LEU A 201 13.41 -7.02 26.39
N ILE A 202 14.49 -7.67 25.96
CA ILE A 202 15.69 -7.89 26.78
C ILE A 202 16.33 -6.54 27.15
N PHE A 203 16.66 -5.71 26.15
CA PHE A 203 17.30 -4.42 26.39
C PHE A 203 16.41 -3.45 27.16
N GLY A 204 15.09 -3.41 26.86
CA GLY A 204 14.13 -2.62 27.60
C GLY A 204 14.08 -3.02 29.08
N THR A 205 14.07 -4.33 29.37
CA THR A 205 14.09 -4.82 30.77
C THR A 205 15.40 -4.50 31.47
N ILE A 206 16.54 -4.66 30.79
CA ILE A 206 17.84 -4.30 31.33
C ILE A 206 17.88 -2.80 31.67
N MET A 207 17.43 -1.95 30.77
CA MET A 207 17.42 -0.50 30.96
C MET A 207 16.47 -0.07 32.09
N TYR A 208 15.35 -0.74 32.25
CA TYR A 208 14.45 -0.52 33.40
C TYR A 208 15.16 -0.77 34.74
N VAL A 209 16.00 -1.82 34.83
CA VAL A 209 16.71 -2.16 36.03
C VAL A 209 17.90 -1.20 36.26
N VAL A 210 18.64 -0.86 35.20
CA VAL A 210 19.87 -0.04 35.29
C VAL A 210 19.56 1.44 35.55
N GLU A 211 18.61 2.01 34.83
CA GLU A 211 18.28 3.44 34.92
C GLU A 211 17.20 3.71 35.95
N GLY A 212 16.17 2.87 36.00
CA GLY A 212 15.05 2.97 36.92
C GLY A 212 14.12 4.17 36.71
N PRO A 213 13.08 4.30 37.57
CA PRO A 213 12.06 5.34 37.42
C PRO A 213 12.63 6.76 37.57
N GLY A 214 13.67 6.96 38.37
CA GLY A 214 14.29 8.28 38.61
C GLY A 214 14.90 8.91 37.35
N ASN A 215 15.27 8.11 36.36
CA ASN A 215 15.87 8.55 35.09
C ASN A 215 14.89 8.50 33.92
N GLY A 216 13.59 8.28 34.18
CA GLY A 216 12.54 8.26 33.17
C GLY A 216 12.14 6.87 32.66
N PHE A 217 12.82 5.81 33.12
CA PHE A 217 12.47 4.42 32.79
C PHE A 217 11.48 3.89 33.83
N THR A 218 10.27 4.45 33.82
CA THR A 218 9.24 4.28 34.86
C THR A 218 8.61 2.90 34.90
N SER A 219 8.64 2.17 33.80
CA SER A 219 8.09 0.82 33.67
C SER A 219 8.77 0.04 32.54
N ILE A 220 8.61 -1.29 32.56
CA ILE A 220 9.12 -2.15 31.46
C ILE A 220 8.54 -1.72 30.10
N PRO A 221 7.22 -1.48 29.93
CA PRO A 221 6.67 -0.97 28.65
C PRO A 221 7.32 0.34 28.19
N THR A 222 7.55 1.29 29.09
CA THR A 222 8.22 2.57 28.79
C THR A 222 9.67 2.34 28.33
N SER A 223 10.38 1.42 28.98
CA SER A 223 11.74 1.06 28.61
C SER A 223 11.82 0.30 27.28
N VAL A 224 10.82 -0.54 26.99
CA VAL A 224 10.67 -1.21 25.68
C VAL A 224 10.36 -0.19 24.57
N TYR A 225 9.53 0.81 24.81
CA TYR A 225 9.32 1.91 23.88
C TYR A 225 10.63 2.61 23.55
N TRP A 226 11.46 2.95 24.57
CA TRP A 226 12.78 3.51 24.35
C TRP A 226 13.68 2.56 23.52
N ALA A 227 13.67 1.26 23.85
CA ALA A 227 14.45 0.26 23.14
C ALA A 227 14.04 0.13 21.66
N ILE A 228 12.74 0.15 21.35
CA ILE A 228 12.23 0.17 19.97
C ILE A 228 12.72 1.43 19.25
N SER A 229 12.53 2.61 19.84
CA SER A 229 12.93 3.90 19.26
C SER A 229 14.43 3.95 18.97
N THR A 230 15.24 3.40 19.85
CA THR A 230 16.71 3.35 19.72
C THR A 230 17.15 2.33 18.67
N LEU A 231 16.63 1.09 18.72
CA LEU A 231 17.00 0.02 17.79
C LEU A 231 16.57 0.33 16.35
N THR A 232 15.40 0.96 16.18
CA THR A 232 14.92 1.40 14.87
C THR A 232 15.56 2.71 14.37
N THR A 233 16.50 3.27 15.13
CA THR A 233 17.21 4.52 14.81
C THR A 233 16.33 5.75 14.72
N VAL A 234 15.11 5.74 15.28
CA VAL A 234 14.19 6.90 15.34
C VAL A 234 14.70 7.93 16.35
N GLY A 235 15.00 7.52 17.60
CA GLY A 235 15.64 8.33 18.61
C GLY A 235 14.90 9.61 18.97
N PHE A 236 13.64 9.54 19.42
CA PHE A 236 12.86 10.72 19.81
C PHE A 236 13.55 11.60 20.86
N GLY A 237 14.35 11.00 21.76
CA GLY A 237 15.10 11.75 22.77
C GLY A 237 14.28 12.17 23.99
N ASP A 238 13.04 11.77 24.09
CA ASP A 238 12.14 12.00 25.22
C ASP A 238 12.55 11.19 26.47
N ILE A 239 13.13 10.00 26.26
CA ILE A 239 13.72 9.15 27.28
C ILE A 239 15.15 8.83 26.85
N VAL A 240 16.14 9.10 27.71
CA VAL A 240 17.55 8.87 27.43
C VAL A 240 18.26 8.33 28.66
N PRO A 241 19.24 7.42 28.51
CA PRO A 241 20.06 6.92 29.62
C PRO A 241 20.90 8.06 30.26
N LYS A 242 20.92 8.11 31.57
CA LYS A 242 21.67 9.11 32.33
C LYS A 242 22.87 8.50 33.02
N THR A 243 22.85 7.20 33.38
CA THR A 243 23.97 6.52 33.97
C THR A 243 25.03 6.12 32.93
N ASP A 244 26.28 6.02 33.33
CA ASP A 244 27.37 5.63 32.43
C ASP A 244 27.18 4.19 31.92
N LEU A 245 26.69 3.29 32.77
CA LEU A 245 26.37 1.92 32.36
C LEU A 245 25.21 1.89 31.37
N GLY A 246 24.15 2.68 31.60
CA GLY A 246 23.03 2.77 30.66
C GLY A 246 23.44 3.35 29.31
N ARG A 247 24.34 4.35 29.31
CA ARG A 247 24.91 4.93 28.07
C ARG A 247 25.75 3.91 27.30
N LEU A 248 26.51 3.07 27.99
CA LEU A 248 27.28 2.00 27.35
C LEU A 248 26.37 0.98 26.69
N ILE A 249 25.32 0.54 27.40
CA ILE A 249 24.31 -0.40 26.87
C ILE A 249 23.61 0.20 25.68
N ALA A 250 23.21 1.49 25.75
CA ALA A 250 22.59 2.20 24.66
C ALA A 250 23.49 2.27 23.43
N SER A 251 24.78 2.56 23.60
CA SER A 251 25.76 2.61 22.50
C SER A 251 25.86 1.27 21.78
N PHE A 252 25.92 0.17 22.53
CA PHE A 252 25.92 -1.17 21.94
C PHE A 252 24.62 -1.46 21.18
N MET A 253 23.47 -1.08 21.73
CA MET A 253 22.17 -1.26 21.10
C MET A 253 22.02 -0.42 19.81
N MET A 254 22.56 0.80 19.78
CA MET A 254 22.58 1.65 18.57
C MET A 254 23.38 1.01 17.44
N LEU A 255 24.54 0.42 17.75
CA LEU A 255 25.35 -0.31 16.77
C LEU A 255 24.62 -1.52 16.20
N MET A 256 23.91 -2.29 17.05
CA MET A 256 23.07 -3.40 16.61
C MET A 256 21.90 -2.91 15.74
N GLY A 257 21.29 -1.78 16.09
CA GLY A 257 20.18 -1.18 15.36
C GLY A 257 20.53 -0.87 13.92
N TRP A 258 21.72 -0.34 13.67
CA TRP A 258 22.19 -0.06 12.31
C TRP A 258 22.24 -1.33 11.43
N GLY A 259 22.76 -2.45 11.97
CA GLY A 259 22.79 -3.75 11.27
C GLY A 259 21.39 -4.34 11.05
N THR A 260 20.46 -4.09 11.99
CA THR A 260 19.11 -4.64 11.96
C THR A 260 18.30 -4.13 10.76
N LEU A 261 18.48 -2.88 10.32
CA LEU A 261 17.76 -2.32 9.17
C LEU A 261 18.17 -2.94 7.83
N ALA A 262 19.39 -3.47 7.72
CA ALA A 262 19.90 -4.09 6.49
C ALA A 262 19.21 -5.42 6.17
N VAL A 263 18.77 -6.17 7.16
CA VAL A 263 18.23 -7.53 7.00
C VAL A 263 16.89 -7.56 6.26
N PRO A 264 15.83 -6.82 6.64
CA PRO A 264 14.56 -6.81 5.90
C PRO A 264 14.72 -6.31 4.46
N THR A 265 15.53 -5.27 4.29
CA THR A 265 15.81 -4.70 2.96
C THR A 265 16.47 -5.73 2.05
N GLY A 266 17.47 -6.46 2.57
CA GLY A 266 18.16 -7.54 1.87
C GLY A 266 17.22 -8.70 1.50
N ILE A 267 16.36 -9.13 2.44
CA ILE A 267 15.39 -10.21 2.20
C ILE A 267 14.42 -9.85 1.08
N VAL A 268 13.80 -8.66 1.15
CA VAL A 268 12.82 -8.22 0.15
C VAL A 268 13.46 -8.01 -1.22
N THR A 269 14.64 -7.39 -1.25
CA THR A 269 15.38 -7.14 -2.51
C THR A 269 15.79 -8.46 -3.17
N ALA A 270 16.29 -9.43 -2.42
CA ALA A 270 16.66 -10.75 -2.94
C ALA A 270 15.44 -11.49 -3.52
N GLU A 271 14.30 -11.45 -2.84
CA GLU A 271 13.07 -12.09 -3.31
C GLU A 271 12.53 -11.43 -4.59
N MET A 272 12.53 -10.11 -4.65
CA MET A 272 12.14 -9.37 -5.86
C MET A 272 13.08 -9.67 -7.03
N ALA A 273 14.39 -9.78 -6.79
CA ALA A 273 15.36 -10.15 -7.81
C ALA A 273 15.13 -11.60 -8.31
N ALA A 274 14.89 -12.55 -7.42
CA ALA A 274 14.59 -13.94 -7.76
C ALA A 274 13.32 -14.06 -8.63
N GLN A 275 12.27 -13.33 -8.29
CA GLN A 275 11.03 -13.30 -9.08
C GLN A 275 11.25 -12.71 -10.48
N ARG A 276 12.12 -11.70 -10.63
CA ARG A 276 12.47 -11.13 -11.93
C ARG A 276 13.29 -12.09 -12.78
N MET A 277 14.23 -12.83 -12.18
CA MET A 277 15.05 -13.83 -12.89
C MET A 277 14.23 -15.05 -13.34
N GLY A 278 13.33 -15.56 -12.52
CA GLY A 278 12.43 -16.65 -12.86
C GLY A 278 11.43 -16.31 -13.98
N ARG A 279 11.23 -15.02 -14.27
CA ARG A 279 10.38 -14.54 -15.37
C ARG A 279 11.12 -14.35 -16.70
N ARG A 280 12.46 -14.47 -16.74
CA ARG A 280 13.19 -14.44 -18.01
C ARG A 280 12.92 -15.74 -18.78
N PRO A 281 12.43 -15.68 -20.03
CA PRO A 281 12.31 -16.88 -20.85
C PRO A 281 13.70 -17.50 -21.01
N ALA A 282 13.78 -18.83 -20.85
CA ALA A 282 15.02 -19.56 -21.13
C ALA A 282 15.52 -19.18 -22.53
N MET A 283 16.75 -18.70 -22.60
CA MET A 283 17.40 -18.50 -23.91
C MET A 283 17.38 -19.83 -24.63
N PRO A 284 16.94 -19.88 -25.91
CA PRO A 284 17.07 -21.10 -26.69
C PRO A 284 18.55 -21.49 -26.74
N THR A 285 18.87 -22.63 -26.17
CA THR A 285 20.18 -23.24 -26.29
C THR A 285 20.44 -23.45 -27.80
N THR A 286 21.32 -22.67 -28.40
CA THR A 286 21.87 -22.93 -29.70
C THR A 286 22.66 -24.22 -29.59
N ARG A 287 22.04 -25.35 -29.97
CA ARG A 287 22.79 -26.57 -30.28
C ARG A 287 23.63 -26.28 -31.55
N THR A 288 24.93 -26.24 -31.37
CA THR A 288 25.93 -26.34 -32.41
C THR A 288 25.93 -27.74 -32.97
#